data_7e9fc4e486c75312796199b07b8ddae5
#
_entry.id   7e9fc4e486c75312796199b07b8ddae5
#
_cell.length_a   1.000
_cell.length_b   1.000
_cell.length_c   1.000
_cell.angle_alpha   90.00
_cell.angle_beta   90.00
_cell.angle_gamma   90.00
#
_symmetry.space_group_name_H-M   'P 1'
#
loop_
_entity.id
_entity.type
_entity.pdbx_description
1 polymer ?
#
loop_
_entity_poly.entity_id
_entity_poly.type
_entity_poly.pdbx_seq_one_letter_code
_entity_poly.pdbx_strand_id
1 'polypeptide(L)'
;MRSFGEILTSLREERGIYQKELAAILKVSVGTVSNYENNIHFPDQEALLQLADYFGVTVDYLLGRTSYRYSLDTLNEEYAPGMTVAELVDTIQHFS
;
A
#
# COMPACT_ATOMS: atom_id res chain seq x y z
N MET A 1 6.95 -7.53 -12.57
CA MET A 1 5.80 -7.05 -11.77
C MET A 1 5.68 -7.88 -10.51
N ARG A 2 5.58 -7.24 -9.36
CA ARG A 2 5.44 -7.97 -8.10
C ARG A 2 4.00 -8.47 -7.91
N SER A 3 3.85 -9.63 -7.29
CA SER A 3 2.53 -10.15 -6.95
C SER A 3 1.93 -9.40 -5.76
N PHE A 4 0.62 -9.54 -5.58
CA PHE A 4 -0.06 -8.97 -4.43
C PHE A 4 0.58 -9.44 -3.11
N GLY A 5 0.87 -10.74 -3.00
CA GLY A 5 1.48 -11.29 -1.79
C GLY A 5 2.85 -10.70 -1.50
N GLU A 6 3.67 -10.50 -2.52
CA GLU A 6 4.99 -9.90 -2.36
C GLU A 6 4.87 -8.43 -1.91
N ILE A 7 3.94 -7.69 -2.49
CA ILE A 7 3.72 -6.30 -2.13
C ILE A 7 3.23 -6.21 -0.68
N LEU A 8 2.27 -7.04 -0.32
CA LEU A 8 1.74 -7.07 1.04
C LEU A 8 2.82 -7.42 2.06
N THR A 9 3.63 -8.45 1.77
CA THR A 9 4.75 -8.84 2.63
C THR A 9 5.73 -7.68 2.80
N SER A 10 6.08 -7.00 1.71
CA SER A 10 7.01 -5.86 1.75
C SER A 10 6.47 -4.72 2.61
N LEU A 11 5.18 -4.39 2.45
CA LEU A 11 4.57 -3.32 3.24
C LEU A 11 4.54 -3.68 4.73
N ARG A 12 4.22 -4.92 5.05
CA ARG A 12 4.19 -5.39 6.44
C ARG A 12 5.58 -5.33 7.06
N GLU A 13 6.58 -5.84 6.35
CA GLU A 13 7.97 -5.82 6.83
C GLU A 13 8.49 -4.41 6.97
N GLU A 14 8.17 -3.55 6.02
CA GLU A 14 8.54 -2.13 6.06
C GLU A 14 7.96 -1.44 7.29
N ARG A 15 6.74 -1.81 7.68
CA ARG A 15 6.07 -1.28 8.87
C ARG A 15 6.61 -1.93 10.16
N GLY A 16 7.34 -3.03 10.04
CA GLY A 16 7.93 -3.72 11.18
C GLY A 16 6.94 -4.49 12.03
N ILE A 17 5.85 -4.96 11.44
CA ILE A 17 4.83 -5.73 12.16
C ILE A 17 4.84 -7.19 11.72
N TYR A 18 4.35 -8.06 12.61
CA TYR A 18 4.21 -9.48 12.34
C TYR A 18 2.87 -9.80 11.67
N GLN A 19 2.80 -10.98 11.05
CA GLN A 19 1.54 -11.44 10.44
C GLN A 19 0.40 -11.45 11.45
N LYS A 20 0.67 -11.83 12.71
CA LYS A 20 -0.36 -11.85 13.74
C LYS A 20 -0.95 -10.47 14.04
N GLU A 21 -0.12 -9.44 13.94
CA GLU A 21 -0.58 -8.07 14.16
C GLU A 21 -1.47 -7.61 13.02
N LEU A 22 -1.07 -7.93 11.79
CA LEU A 22 -1.89 -7.61 10.61
C LEU A 22 -3.20 -8.39 10.66
N ALA A 23 -3.16 -9.64 11.07
CA ALA A 23 -4.36 -10.47 11.22
C ALA A 23 -5.35 -9.84 12.22
N ALA A 24 -4.84 -9.32 13.34
CA ALA A 24 -5.67 -8.63 14.32
C ALA A 24 -6.33 -7.38 13.73
N ILE A 25 -5.60 -6.61 12.94
CA ILE A 25 -6.12 -5.41 12.29
C ILE A 25 -7.26 -5.76 11.33
N LEU A 26 -7.08 -6.81 10.54
CA LEU A 26 -8.08 -7.25 9.56
C LEU A 26 -9.19 -8.12 10.19
N LYS A 27 -9.03 -8.52 11.45
CA LYS A 27 -9.95 -9.42 12.16
C LYS A 27 -10.06 -10.78 11.45
N VAL A 28 -8.93 -11.32 11.04
CA VAL A 28 -8.83 -12.64 10.40
C VAL A 28 -7.78 -13.46 11.14
N SER A 29 -7.64 -14.73 10.76
CA SER A 29 -6.60 -15.59 11.35
C SER A 29 -5.23 -15.27 10.76
N VAL A 30 -4.17 -15.63 11.49
CA VAL A 30 -2.80 -15.51 10.99
C VAL A 30 -2.64 -16.34 9.71
N GLY A 31 -3.26 -17.51 9.66
CA GLY A 31 -3.23 -18.34 8.45
C GLY A 31 -3.81 -17.64 7.24
N THR A 32 -4.86 -16.84 7.43
CA THR A 32 -5.46 -16.05 6.35
C THR A 32 -4.45 -15.04 5.81
N VAL A 33 -3.76 -14.31 6.69
CA VAL A 33 -2.72 -13.37 6.27
C VAL A 33 -1.60 -14.08 5.53
N SER A 34 -1.16 -15.22 6.06
CA SER A 34 -0.14 -16.03 5.39
C SER A 34 -0.58 -16.45 3.99
N ASN A 35 -1.84 -16.86 3.84
CA ASN A 35 -2.37 -17.23 2.54
C ASN A 35 -2.41 -16.05 1.56
N TYR A 36 -2.73 -14.85 2.06
CA TYR A 36 -2.64 -13.64 1.23
C TYR A 36 -1.21 -13.39 0.76
N GLU A 37 -0.26 -13.48 1.68
CA GLU A 37 1.15 -13.20 1.36
C GLU A 37 1.75 -14.24 0.42
N ASN A 38 1.23 -15.46 0.44
CA ASN A 38 1.69 -16.53 -0.43
C ASN A 38 0.84 -16.70 -1.69
N ASN A 39 -0.09 -15.78 -1.95
CA ASN A 39 -0.95 -15.80 -3.13
C ASN A 39 -1.84 -17.05 -3.22
N ILE A 40 -2.15 -17.67 -2.07
CA ILE A 40 -3.05 -18.82 -2.00
C ILE A 40 -4.51 -18.36 -1.98
N HIS A 41 -4.78 -17.28 -1.25
CA HIS A 41 -6.08 -16.62 -1.19
C HIS A 41 -5.91 -15.14 -1.47
N PHE A 42 -6.98 -14.51 -1.94
CA PHE A 42 -7.00 -13.08 -2.20
C PHE A 42 -8.07 -12.44 -1.29
N PRO A 43 -7.79 -11.28 -0.69
CA PRO A 43 -8.75 -10.64 0.19
C PRO A 43 -9.99 -10.16 -0.58
N ASP A 44 -11.13 -10.12 0.11
CA ASP A 44 -12.33 -9.54 -0.47
C ASP A 44 -12.17 -8.00 -0.53
N GLN A 45 -13.17 -7.34 -1.10
CA GLN A 45 -13.11 -5.89 -1.30
C GLN A 45 -12.92 -5.15 0.01
N GLU A 46 -13.62 -5.54 1.07
CA GLU A 46 -13.52 -4.87 2.36
C GLU A 46 -12.11 -4.99 2.93
N ALA A 47 -11.55 -6.19 2.93
CA ALA A 47 -10.19 -6.43 3.43
C ALA A 47 -9.16 -5.69 2.59
N LEU A 48 -9.36 -5.64 1.27
CA LEU A 48 -8.45 -4.94 0.37
C LEU A 48 -8.43 -3.45 0.66
N LEU A 49 -9.61 -2.85 0.88
CA LEU A 49 -9.71 -1.43 1.23
C LEU A 49 -9.08 -1.15 2.59
N GLN A 50 -9.27 -2.04 3.56
CA GLN A 50 -8.66 -1.91 4.88
C GLN A 50 -7.13 -1.95 4.79
N LEU A 51 -6.59 -2.82 3.95
CA LEU A 51 -5.15 -2.91 3.73
C LEU A 51 -4.61 -1.62 3.11
N ALA A 52 -5.30 -1.11 2.10
CA ALA A 52 -4.90 0.14 1.45
C ALA A 52 -4.89 1.29 2.45
N ASP A 53 -5.94 1.40 3.25
CA ASP A 53 -6.06 2.46 4.27
C ASP A 53 -4.98 2.31 5.35
N TYR A 54 -4.79 1.10 5.83
CA TYR A 54 -3.82 0.86 6.91
C TYR A 54 -2.39 1.21 6.47
N PHE A 55 -2.00 0.79 5.27
CA PHE A 55 -0.65 1.06 4.77
C PHE A 55 -0.53 2.43 4.09
N GLY A 56 -1.63 3.15 3.93
CA GLY A 56 -1.60 4.47 3.30
C GLY A 56 -1.23 4.42 1.83
N VAL A 57 -1.64 3.38 1.12
CA VAL A 57 -1.35 3.19 -0.30
C VAL A 57 -2.66 3.03 -1.07
N THR A 58 -2.58 3.14 -2.39
CA THR A 58 -3.75 2.91 -3.25
C THR A 58 -3.99 1.42 -3.44
N VAL A 59 -5.22 1.06 -3.78
CA VAL A 59 -5.55 -0.31 -4.16
C VAL A 59 -4.76 -0.73 -5.40
N ASP A 60 -4.58 0.18 -6.36
CA ASP A 60 -3.80 -0.10 -7.55
C ASP A 60 -2.36 -0.49 -7.22
N TYR A 61 -1.76 0.19 -6.23
CA TYR A 61 -0.43 -0.19 -5.77
C TYR A 61 -0.42 -1.58 -5.18
N LEU A 62 -1.40 -1.91 -4.32
CA LEU A 62 -1.53 -3.23 -3.73
C LEU A 62 -1.68 -4.32 -4.78
N LEU A 63 -2.39 -4.02 -5.87
CA LEU A 63 -2.61 -4.98 -6.95
C LEU A 63 -1.44 -5.09 -7.91
N GLY A 64 -0.40 -4.28 -7.73
CA GLY A 64 0.75 -4.27 -8.61
C GLY A 64 0.50 -3.61 -9.95
N ARG A 65 -0.56 -2.81 -10.08
CA ARG A 65 -0.92 -2.15 -11.33
C ARG A 65 -0.15 -0.86 -11.55
N THR A 66 0.43 -0.32 -10.50
CA THR A 66 1.22 0.90 -10.57
C THR A 66 2.37 0.82 -9.57
N SER A 67 3.43 1.55 -9.82
CA SER A 67 4.53 1.71 -8.87
C SER A 67 4.33 2.93 -7.96
N TYR A 68 3.29 3.71 -8.18
CA TYR A 68 2.97 4.87 -7.35
C TYR A 68 2.10 4.45 -6.18
N ARG A 69 2.58 4.73 -4.94
CA ARG A 69 1.86 4.35 -3.72
C ARG A 69 0.63 5.21 -3.46
N TYR A 70 0.63 6.45 -3.95
CA TYR A 70 -0.35 7.47 -3.58
C TYR A 70 -1.18 7.88 -4.77
N SER A 71 -2.43 8.29 -4.49
CA SER A 71 -3.32 8.80 -5.52
C SER A 71 -2.90 10.23 -5.93
N LEU A 72 -3.43 10.69 -7.08
CA LEU A 72 -3.21 12.07 -7.51
C LEU A 72 -3.77 13.09 -6.50
N ASP A 73 -4.87 12.74 -5.84
CA ASP A 73 -5.46 13.61 -4.81
C ASP A 73 -4.48 13.80 -3.65
N THR A 74 -3.82 12.73 -3.22
CA THR A 74 -2.80 12.80 -2.19
C THR A 74 -1.63 13.66 -2.64
N LEU A 75 -1.23 13.53 -3.92
CA LEU A 75 -0.12 14.29 -4.48
C LEU A 75 -0.43 15.79 -4.56
N ASN A 76 -1.70 16.17 -4.55
CA ASN A 76 -2.11 17.57 -4.59
C ASN A 76 -2.24 18.20 -3.21
N GLU A 77 -2.06 17.44 -2.15
CA GLU A 77 -2.03 17.98 -0.79
C GLU A 77 -0.77 18.81 -0.59
N GLU A 78 -0.90 19.85 0.21
CA GLU A 78 0.23 20.72 0.48
C GLU A 78 1.30 19.99 1.27
N TYR A 79 2.50 19.90 0.69
CA TYR A 79 3.63 19.18 1.28
C TYR A 79 4.56 20.11 2.06
N ALA A 80 4.80 21.32 1.54
CA ALA A 80 5.65 22.33 2.16
C ALA A 80 5.01 23.69 1.92
N PRO A 81 5.39 24.73 2.66
CA PRO A 81 4.81 26.07 2.45
C PRO A 81 4.94 26.49 0.99
N GLY A 82 3.78 26.72 0.36
CA GLY A 82 3.71 27.17 -1.01
C GLY A 82 3.96 26.09 -2.08
N MET A 83 4.03 24.80 -1.68
CA MET A 83 4.27 23.73 -2.62
C MET A 83 3.42 22.51 -2.27
N THR A 84 2.81 21.88 -3.27
CA THR A 84 2.10 20.62 -3.12
C THR A 84 3.04 19.45 -3.41
N VAL A 85 2.62 18.24 -3.03
CA VAL A 85 3.39 17.04 -3.35
C VAL A 85 3.51 16.87 -4.88
N ALA A 86 2.44 17.21 -5.62
CA ALA A 86 2.46 17.15 -7.08
C ALA A 86 3.52 18.07 -7.67
N GLU A 87 3.64 19.28 -7.16
CA GLU A 87 4.64 20.25 -7.61
C GLU A 87 6.05 19.75 -7.31
N LEU A 88 6.25 19.15 -6.15
CA LEU A 88 7.54 18.58 -5.78
C LEU A 88 7.94 17.45 -6.72
N VAL A 89 7.02 16.54 -7.02
CA VAL A 89 7.27 15.43 -7.94
C VAL A 89 7.59 15.94 -9.35
N ASP A 90 6.82 16.92 -9.81
CA ASP A 90 7.04 17.52 -11.13
C ASP A 90 8.43 18.16 -11.23
N THR A 91 8.84 18.90 -10.18
CA THR A 91 10.17 19.51 -10.11
C THR A 91 11.26 18.44 -10.20
N ILE A 92 11.12 17.35 -9.50
CA ILE A 92 12.08 16.25 -9.52
C ILE A 92 12.14 15.64 -10.93
N GLN A 93 11.01 15.43 -11.57
CA GLN A 93 10.95 14.84 -12.91
C GLN A 93 11.62 15.73 -13.97
N HIS A 94 11.57 17.05 -13.79
CA HIS A 94 12.21 17.98 -14.71
C HIS A 94 13.72 17.89 -14.71
N PHE A 95 14.31 17.39 -13.65
CA PHE A 95 15.76 17.27 -13.51
C PHE A 95 16.29 15.86 -13.78
N SER A 96 15.43 14.93 -14.14
CA SER A 96 15.82 13.53 -14.36
C SER A 96 15.94 13.14 -15.85
#